data_f3a99b0562a7d8b0272c271a6928fb29
#
_entry.id   f3a99b0562a7d8b0272c271a6928fb29
#
_cell.length_a   1.000
_cell.length_b   1.000
_cell.length_c   1.000
_cell.angle_alpha   90.00
_cell.angle_beta   90.00
_cell.angle_gamma   90.00
#
_symmetry.space_group_name_H-M   'P 1'
#
loop_
_entity.id
_entity.type
_entity.pdbx_description
1 polymer ?
#
loop_
_entity_poly.entity_id
_entity_poly.type
_entity_poly.pdbx_seq_one_letter_code
_entity_poly.pdbx_strand_id
1 'polypeptide(L)'
;MFLIASVEHKGAAMAEAPIKRALISVTDKTGIVEFAQTLTKEFGVEVISTGGTAKILEEAGVPVVPIESYTGFPEMMDGRVKTLHPRVHGGLLCRRDNPGHVADAENNGIGMIDLVCVNLYEFEKTVADPSVTLENAIEHIDIGGPSMLRSAAKNNDFVTVVVDPADYGRVLDEMRVHDGATTRASRQQLALKVFKTTAAYDGAIAAYLSGVVEAEQSKFPETLLVKATKEQDLRYGENPQQSAAFYKMPGAPAHSLANAQQLQGKPLSYNNLLDTDAAWAAVREFDDPSVIILKHQNPCGSATAENVVEAYDRAFACDPVSAFGGIIAVNREVPLEFVEHFADINKQFVEVLIAPSFTGEALERLSKRTNLRVLATGGIDRSRELEMRTVDGGLLVQDLDHADEAADSFEVVTKRQPTPEELNDLVFAWKVCKTVKSNAILVAKDQAGIGMGPGQPNRVDAALLACERAEAACERMGIDSKNLVAASDAFFPFRDNVDTLAAHGVTAIIQPGGSVRDDESIAACDEYGIAMVFTGKRHFRH
;
A
#
# COMPACT_ATOMS: atom_id res chain seq x y z
N MET A 1 0.58 9.71 20.65
CA MET A 1 1.54 10.83 20.69
C MET A 1 2.60 10.49 21.72
N PHE A 2 3.64 9.77 21.30
CA PHE A 2 4.79 9.50 22.15
C PHE A 2 5.70 10.73 22.09
N LEU A 3 5.72 11.51 23.15
CA LEU A 3 6.75 12.53 23.38
C LEU A 3 8.09 11.81 23.47
N ILE A 4 8.91 11.91 22.42
CA ILE A 4 10.33 11.58 22.51
C ILE A 4 10.97 12.77 23.24
N ALA A 5 11.14 12.63 24.55
CA ALA A 5 12.01 13.52 25.29
C ALA A 5 13.41 13.43 24.64
N SER A 6 13.94 14.56 24.20
CA SER A 6 15.33 14.68 23.78
C SER A 6 16.21 14.39 25.00
N VAL A 7 16.71 13.18 25.12
CA VAL A 7 17.73 12.81 26.10
C VAL A 7 19.03 13.43 25.60
N GLU A 8 19.39 14.59 26.15
CA GLU A 8 20.75 15.10 25.99
C GLU A 8 21.72 14.11 26.64
N HIS A 9 22.36 13.29 25.81
CA HIS A 9 23.46 12.46 26.25
C HIS A 9 24.71 13.35 26.43
N LYS A 10 24.91 13.89 27.62
CA LYS A 10 26.23 14.30 28.10
C LYS A 10 27.06 13.03 28.33
N GLY A 11 27.63 12.46 27.24
CA GLY A 11 28.58 11.39 27.29
C GLY A 11 29.87 11.86 26.63
N ALA A 12 31.01 11.72 27.34
CA ALA A 12 32.34 11.84 26.77
C ALA A 12 32.40 11.09 25.45
N ALA A 13 33.14 11.58 24.46
CA ALA A 13 33.43 10.89 23.21
C ALA A 13 33.94 9.49 23.57
N MET A 14 33.05 8.50 23.58
CA MET A 14 33.42 7.12 23.80
C MET A 14 34.12 6.62 22.55
N ALA A 15 35.30 6.08 22.76
CA ALA A 15 36.27 5.64 21.78
C ALA A 15 35.63 4.78 20.70
N GLU A 16 36.16 4.95 19.51
CA GLU A 16 36.05 4.04 18.40
C GLU A 16 36.27 2.59 18.88
N ALA A 17 35.41 1.67 18.46
CA ALA A 17 35.54 0.26 18.84
C ALA A 17 36.23 -0.50 17.70
N PRO A 18 37.53 -0.83 17.80
CA PRO A 18 38.25 -1.55 16.76
C PRO A 18 37.71 -2.97 16.62
N ILE A 19 37.54 -3.39 15.38
CA ILE A 19 37.04 -4.71 15.04
C ILE A 19 38.25 -5.66 14.87
N LYS A 20 38.37 -6.65 15.75
CA LYS A 20 39.42 -7.68 15.71
C LYS A 20 38.85 -9.05 15.39
N ARG A 21 37.58 -9.31 15.74
CA ARG A 21 36.93 -10.58 15.48
C ARG A 21 35.49 -10.36 15.01
N ALA A 22 35.17 -11.00 13.89
CA ALA A 22 33.84 -10.96 13.28
C ALA A 22 33.20 -12.34 13.28
N LEU A 23 31.89 -12.41 13.61
CA LEU A 23 31.08 -13.59 13.40
C LEU A 23 30.19 -13.35 12.19
N ILE A 24 30.32 -14.19 11.15
CA ILE A 24 29.61 -14.06 9.87
C ILE A 24 28.76 -15.30 9.63
N SER A 25 27.44 -15.12 9.56
CA SER A 25 26.49 -16.20 9.26
C SER A 25 25.30 -15.61 8.49
N VAL A 26 25.28 -15.75 7.19
CA VAL A 26 24.30 -15.11 6.32
C VAL A 26 23.54 -16.11 5.46
N THR A 27 22.27 -15.85 5.21
CA THR A 27 21.44 -16.58 4.24
C THR A 27 21.60 -15.97 2.84
N ASP A 28 21.41 -14.66 2.70
CA ASP A 28 21.76 -13.90 1.50
C ASP A 28 23.29 -13.73 1.43
N LYS A 29 23.89 -14.31 0.39
CA LYS A 29 25.35 -14.32 0.16
C LYS A 29 25.84 -13.11 -0.64
N THR A 30 24.97 -12.18 -0.99
CA THR A 30 25.34 -11.00 -1.80
C THR A 30 26.48 -10.22 -1.15
N GLY A 31 27.59 -10.06 -1.84
CA GLY A 31 28.76 -9.27 -1.43
C GLY A 31 29.53 -9.77 -0.20
N ILE A 32 29.16 -10.95 0.37
CA ILE A 32 29.76 -11.42 1.62
C ILE A 32 31.22 -11.83 1.48
N VAL A 33 31.61 -12.34 0.31
CA VAL A 33 32.99 -12.76 0.03
C VAL A 33 33.93 -11.56 0.03
N GLU A 34 33.59 -10.52 -0.71
CA GLU A 34 34.33 -9.27 -0.80
C GLU A 34 34.42 -8.58 0.57
N PHE A 35 33.31 -8.57 1.31
CA PHE A 35 33.28 -8.02 2.67
C PHE A 35 34.24 -8.76 3.60
N ALA A 36 34.16 -10.10 3.66
CA ALA A 36 35.03 -10.92 4.52
C ALA A 36 36.52 -10.88 4.08
N GLN A 37 36.78 -10.85 2.77
CA GLN A 37 38.15 -10.68 2.24
C GLN A 37 38.76 -9.35 2.66
N THR A 38 37.99 -8.27 2.62
CA THR A 38 38.45 -6.95 3.05
C THR A 38 38.71 -6.91 4.55
N LEU A 39 37.81 -7.47 5.37
CA LEU A 39 38.01 -7.60 6.81
C LEU A 39 39.31 -8.32 7.16
N THR A 40 39.59 -9.43 6.49
CA THR A 40 40.78 -10.24 6.78
C THR A 40 42.08 -9.67 6.22
N LYS A 41 42.08 -9.22 4.95
CA LYS A 41 43.30 -8.79 4.25
C LYS A 41 43.69 -7.36 4.58
N GLU A 42 42.73 -6.45 4.70
CA GLU A 42 43.00 -5.03 4.94
C GLU A 42 43.10 -4.72 6.44
N PHE A 43 42.26 -5.33 7.26
CA PHE A 43 42.18 -5.03 8.69
C PHE A 43 42.69 -6.13 9.63
N GLY A 44 43.02 -7.32 9.11
CA GLY A 44 43.51 -8.43 9.93
C GLY A 44 42.46 -9.02 10.87
N VAL A 45 41.17 -8.89 10.55
CA VAL A 45 40.06 -9.37 11.38
C VAL A 45 39.96 -10.90 11.32
N GLU A 46 39.92 -11.57 12.48
CA GLU A 46 39.62 -13.00 12.58
C GLU A 46 38.11 -13.22 12.25
N VAL A 47 37.83 -14.14 11.33
CA VAL A 47 36.47 -14.46 10.91
C VAL A 47 36.04 -15.79 11.47
N ILE A 48 34.98 -15.79 12.31
CA ILE A 48 34.22 -16.97 12.75
C ILE A 48 33.04 -17.14 11.83
N SER A 49 32.74 -18.36 11.38
CA SER A 49 31.58 -18.60 10.53
C SER A 49 30.93 -19.96 10.74
N THR A 50 29.73 -20.14 10.17
CA THR A 50 28.91 -21.34 10.33
C THR A 50 28.53 -21.96 9.00
N GLY A 51 28.43 -23.27 8.93
CA GLY A 51 27.79 -24.04 7.86
C GLY A 51 28.11 -23.57 6.44
N GLY A 52 27.07 -23.30 5.65
CA GLY A 52 27.22 -22.90 4.25
C GLY A 52 27.92 -21.56 4.03
N THR A 53 27.89 -20.64 5.01
CA THR A 53 28.66 -19.39 4.90
C THR A 53 30.15 -19.65 5.06
N ALA A 54 30.56 -20.48 6.04
CA ALA A 54 31.95 -20.86 6.25
C ALA A 54 32.53 -21.48 4.97
N LYS A 55 31.83 -22.43 4.38
CA LYS A 55 32.25 -23.13 3.15
C LYS A 55 32.52 -22.15 1.98
N ILE A 56 31.58 -21.22 1.74
CA ILE A 56 31.74 -20.22 0.65
C ILE A 56 32.96 -19.31 0.90
N LEU A 57 33.15 -18.89 2.14
CA LEU A 57 34.28 -18.04 2.51
C LEU A 57 35.64 -18.78 2.36
N GLU A 58 35.70 -20.05 2.80
CA GLU A 58 36.89 -20.91 2.66
C GLU A 58 37.22 -21.17 1.18
N GLU A 59 36.22 -21.50 0.35
CA GLU A 59 36.36 -21.67 -1.09
C GLU A 59 36.89 -20.41 -1.78
N ALA A 60 36.59 -19.23 -1.24
CA ALA A 60 37.07 -17.93 -1.71
C ALA A 60 38.45 -17.53 -1.11
N GLY A 61 39.07 -18.41 -0.34
CA GLY A 61 40.36 -18.20 0.29
C GLY A 61 40.38 -17.25 1.49
N VAL A 62 39.25 -17.08 2.16
CA VAL A 62 39.16 -16.36 3.44
C VAL A 62 39.53 -17.33 4.57
N PRO A 63 40.47 -16.98 5.46
CA PRO A 63 40.72 -17.77 6.67
C PRO A 63 39.49 -17.72 7.58
N VAL A 64 38.89 -18.88 7.87
CA VAL A 64 37.70 -18.99 8.69
C VAL A 64 37.99 -19.88 9.91
N VAL A 65 37.53 -19.45 11.07
CA VAL A 65 37.44 -20.27 12.27
C VAL A 65 36.04 -20.88 12.32
N PRO A 66 35.88 -22.21 12.16
CA PRO A 66 34.59 -22.87 12.30
C PRO A 66 33.98 -22.59 13.68
N ILE A 67 32.66 -22.39 13.74
CA ILE A 67 31.98 -22.07 15.00
C ILE A 67 32.17 -23.17 16.06
N GLU A 68 32.24 -24.43 15.66
CA GLU A 68 32.48 -25.57 16.52
C GLU A 68 33.88 -25.52 17.19
N SER A 69 34.88 -25.04 16.44
CA SER A 69 36.23 -24.81 16.98
C SER A 69 36.23 -23.64 17.98
N TYR A 70 35.47 -22.58 17.71
CA TYR A 70 35.39 -21.44 18.61
C TYR A 70 34.61 -21.76 19.90
N THR A 71 33.50 -22.46 19.80
CA THR A 71 32.68 -22.83 20.96
C THR A 71 33.28 -24.01 21.74
N GLY A 72 34.00 -24.90 21.08
CA GLY A 72 34.42 -26.21 21.58
C GLY A 72 33.26 -27.19 21.69
N PHE A 73 32.15 -26.94 20.99
CA PHE A 73 30.94 -27.74 21.06
C PHE A 73 30.42 -28.05 19.65
N PRO A 74 30.06 -29.34 19.38
CA PRO A 74 29.59 -29.73 18.06
C PRO A 74 28.19 -29.15 17.76
N GLU A 75 27.89 -29.00 16.47
CA GLU A 75 26.53 -28.77 15.99
C GLU A 75 25.62 -29.94 16.38
N MET A 76 24.40 -29.64 16.82
CA MET A 76 23.44 -30.66 17.27
C MET A 76 22.06 -30.43 16.68
N MET A 77 21.20 -31.48 16.69
CA MET A 77 19.78 -31.42 16.32
C MET A 77 19.64 -30.86 14.87
N ASP A 78 20.38 -31.46 13.93
CA ASP A 78 20.37 -31.09 12.51
C ASP A 78 20.60 -29.60 12.26
N GLY A 79 21.45 -28.96 13.10
CA GLY A 79 21.79 -27.55 12.96
C GLY A 79 20.94 -26.57 13.72
N ARG A 80 19.89 -27.01 14.42
CA ARG A 80 19.07 -26.13 15.24
C ARG A 80 19.84 -25.49 16.40
N VAL A 81 20.92 -26.14 16.88
CA VAL A 81 21.79 -25.62 17.93
C VAL A 81 23.23 -25.56 17.44
N LYS A 82 23.70 -24.35 17.10
CA LYS A 82 25.07 -24.03 16.65
C LYS A 82 25.64 -22.85 17.41
N THR A 83 24.90 -21.74 17.39
CA THR A 83 25.33 -20.42 17.88
C THR A 83 24.72 -20.05 19.23
N LEU A 84 23.73 -20.81 19.71
CA LEU A 84 23.12 -20.65 21.05
C LEU A 84 24.08 -21.20 22.12
N HIS A 85 25.20 -20.54 22.32
CA HIS A 85 26.27 -20.96 23.19
C HIS A 85 26.79 -19.82 24.08
N PRO A 86 27.12 -20.03 25.36
CA PRO A 86 27.65 -18.97 26.24
C PRO A 86 28.87 -18.26 25.70
N ARG A 87 29.78 -18.93 24.99
CA ARG A 87 30.95 -18.30 24.38
C ARG A 87 30.57 -17.30 23.29
N VAL A 88 29.55 -17.58 22.49
CA VAL A 88 29.06 -16.67 21.45
C VAL A 88 28.37 -15.47 22.10
N HIS A 89 27.35 -15.72 22.92
CA HIS A 89 26.57 -14.64 23.53
C HIS A 89 27.34 -13.86 24.60
N GLY A 90 28.26 -14.51 25.32
CA GLY A 90 29.17 -13.84 26.24
C GLY A 90 30.13 -12.89 25.49
N GLY A 91 30.69 -13.33 24.35
CA GLY A 91 31.55 -12.49 23.51
C GLY A 91 30.85 -11.27 22.94
N LEU A 92 29.51 -11.38 22.68
CA LEU A 92 28.66 -10.29 22.20
C LEU A 92 28.17 -9.38 23.30
N LEU A 93 27.78 -9.90 24.47
CA LEU A 93 27.12 -9.17 25.54
C LEU A 93 28.06 -8.59 26.60
N CYS A 94 29.35 -8.99 26.60
CA CYS A 94 30.33 -8.49 27.53
C CYS A 94 30.50 -6.96 27.39
N ARG A 95 30.21 -6.25 28.46
CA ARG A 95 30.52 -4.82 28.56
C ARG A 95 31.99 -4.67 28.88
N ARG A 96 32.75 -4.14 27.93
CA ARG A 96 34.22 -4.03 28.00
C ARG A 96 34.70 -2.94 28.93
N ASP A 97 33.80 -2.06 29.35
CA ASP A 97 33.98 -1.01 30.37
C ASP A 97 33.66 -1.51 31.80
N ASN A 98 33.21 -2.75 31.96
CA ASN A 98 32.89 -3.36 33.26
C ASN A 98 33.95 -4.41 33.61
N PRO A 99 34.82 -4.17 34.60
CA PRO A 99 35.88 -5.11 34.99
C PRO A 99 35.35 -6.47 35.42
N GLY A 100 34.17 -6.56 36.04
CA GLY A 100 33.55 -7.81 36.41
C GLY A 100 33.17 -8.65 35.21
N HIS A 101 32.58 -8.04 34.17
CA HIS A 101 32.24 -8.74 32.93
C HIS A 101 33.49 -9.24 32.18
N VAL A 102 34.56 -8.45 32.19
CA VAL A 102 35.82 -8.83 31.55
C VAL A 102 36.44 -10.02 32.29
N ALA A 103 36.49 -9.98 33.63
CA ALA A 103 36.99 -11.09 34.44
C ALA A 103 36.16 -12.36 34.24
N ASP A 104 34.82 -12.26 34.19
CA ASP A 104 33.95 -13.40 33.92
C ASP A 104 34.24 -14.01 32.55
N ALA A 105 34.43 -13.17 31.52
CA ALA A 105 34.75 -13.65 30.19
C ALA A 105 36.12 -14.37 30.15
N GLU A 106 37.14 -13.81 30.78
CA GLU A 106 38.46 -14.41 30.89
C GLU A 106 38.45 -15.74 31.61
N ASN A 107 37.81 -15.81 32.78
CA ASN A 107 37.67 -17.01 33.61
C ASN A 107 36.94 -18.16 32.88
N ASN A 108 36.08 -17.84 31.92
CA ASN A 108 35.32 -18.82 31.14
C ASN A 108 35.85 -19.03 29.71
N GLY A 109 37.01 -18.45 29.38
CA GLY A 109 37.63 -18.59 28.06
C GLY A 109 36.74 -18.00 26.92
N ILE A 110 36.04 -16.91 27.21
CA ILE A 110 35.16 -16.25 26.25
C ILE A 110 35.94 -15.15 25.51
N GLY A 111 36.15 -15.34 24.21
CA GLY A 111 36.74 -14.31 23.34
C GLY A 111 35.71 -13.25 22.97
N MET A 112 36.15 -11.98 22.89
CA MET A 112 35.25 -10.90 22.44
C MET A 112 34.94 -11.04 20.95
N ILE A 113 33.70 -10.74 20.57
CA ILE A 113 33.24 -10.61 19.20
C ILE A 113 32.89 -9.15 18.95
N ASP A 114 33.54 -8.52 17.98
CA ASP A 114 33.47 -7.07 17.74
C ASP A 114 32.50 -6.71 16.62
N LEU A 115 32.30 -7.65 15.70
CA LEU A 115 31.35 -7.51 14.59
C LEU A 115 30.48 -8.77 14.46
N VAL A 116 29.21 -8.56 14.25
CA VAL A 116 28.26 -9.62 13.83
C VAL A 116 27.68 -9.24 12.48
N CYS A 117 27.82 -10.11 11.50
CA CYS A 117 27.20 -10.01 10.19
C CYS A 117 26.27 -11.20 9.99
N VAL A 118 24.99 -10.96 10.16
CA VAL A 118 23.94 -11.99 10.10
C VAL A 118 22.71 -11.42 9.41
N ASN A 119 22.21 -12.12 8.40
CA ASN A 119 20.85 -11.90 7.89
C ASN A 119 19.99 -13.13 8.13
N LEU A 120 18.70 -12.93 8.27
CA LEU A 120 17.75 -13.96 8.69
C LEU A 120 17.34 -14.86 7.52
N TYR A 121 16.75 -16.00 7.82
CA TYR A 121 16.08 -16.83 6.83
C TYR A 121 14.97 -16.05 6.14
N GLU A 122 14.77 -16.30 4.84
CA GLU A 122 13.76 -15.61 4.03
C GLU A 122 12.35 -16.17 4.27
N PHE A 123 11.85 -16.08 5.53
CA PHE A 123 10.57 -16.65 5.94
C PHE A 123 9.41 -16.15 5.07
N GLU A 124 9.31 -14.84 4.82
CA GLU A 124 8.26 -14.25 3.98
C GLU A 124 8.27 -14.85 2.56
N LYS A 125 9.45 -15.14 2.01
CA LYS A 125 9.58 -15.76 0.69
C LYS A 125 9.20 -17.25 0.72
N THR A 126 9.54 -17.94 1.80
CA THR A 126 9.16 -19.35 1.99
C THR A 126 7.64 -19.51 2.06
N VAL A 127 6.96 -18.68 2.86
CA VAL A 127 5.49 -18.78 3.02
C VAL A 127 4.71 -18.15 1.86
N ALA A 128 5.35 -17.43 0.96
CA ALA A 128 4.74 -16.95 -0.28
C ALA A 128 4.54 -18.06 -1.32
N ASP A 129 5.21 -19.21 -1.17
CA ASP A 129 4.98 -20.39 -2.01
C ASP A 129 3.66 -21.09 -1.61
N PRO A 130 2.64 -21.15 -2.49
CA PRO A 130 1.36 -21.79 -2.16
C PRO A 130 1.47 -23.27 -1.81
N SER A 131 2.59 -23.92 -2.13
CA SER A 131 2.82 -25.35 -1.85
C SER A 131 3.50 -25.59 -0.50
N VAL A 132 3.87 -24.54 0.26
CA VAL A 132 4.55 -24.70 1.53
C VAL A 132 3.66 -25.39 2.56
N THR A 133 4.22 -26.37 3.27
CA THR A 133 3.54 -27.01 4.40
C THR A 133 3.81 -26.23 5.69
N LEU A 134 2.90 -26.32 6.66
CA LEU A 134 3.09 -25.68 7.98
C LEU A 134 4.39 -26.14 8.63
N GLU A 135 4.70 -27.45 8.55
CA GLU A 135 5.95 -28.02 9.08
C GLU A 135 7.18 -27.36 8.42
N ASN A 136 7.18 -27.21 7.11
CA ASN A 136 8.27 -26.56 6.38
C ASN A 136 8.39 -25.08 6.74
N ALA A 137 7.27 -24.37 6.88
CA ALA A 137 7.27 -22.98 7.32
C ALA A 137 7.88 -22.83 8.74
N ILE A 138 7.53 -23.73 9.67
CA ILE A 138 8.09 -23.74 11.03
C ILE A 138 9.59 -24.01 11.03
N GLU A 139 10.09 -24.93 10.19
CA GLU A 139 11.54 -25.20 10.07
C GLU A 139 12.34 -24.00 9.52
N HIS A 140 11.69 -23.09 8.80
CA HIS A 140 12.31 -21.85 8.31
C HIS A 140 12.23 -20.68 9.29
N ILE A 141 11.81 -20.92 10.55
CA ILE A 141 11.90 -19.90 11.61
C ILE A 141 13.33 -19.90 12.17
N ASP A 142 14.04 -18.78 11.93
CA ASP A 142 15.40 -18.60 12.44
C ASP A 142 15.39 -18.22 13.93
N ILE A 143 16.08 -19.02 14.73
CA ILE A 143 16.25 -18.79 16.18
C ILE A 143 17.62 -18.18 16.48
N GLY A 144 18.68 -18.75 15.89
CA GLY A 144 20.06 -18.36 16.17
C GLY A 144 20.41 -16.97 15.66
N GLY A 145 19.98 -16.64 14.46
CA GLY A 145 20.21 -15.34 13.83
C GLY A 145 19.64 -14.17 14.65
N PRO A 146 18.34 -14.14 14.93
CA PRO A 146 17.74 -13.11 15.78
C PRO A 146 18.39 -13.01 17.17
N SER A 147 18.76 -14.14 17.78
CA SER A 147 19.41 -14.14 19.09
C SER A 147 20.77 -13.44 19.07
N MET A 148 21.61 -13.73 18.08
CA MET A 148 22.93 -13.07 17.91
C MET A 148 22.78 -11.59 17.57
N LEU A 149 21.88 -11.26 16.64
CA LEU A 149 21.61 -9.87 16.23
C LEU A 149 21.15 -9.02 17.42
N ARG A 150 20.21 -9.52 18.21
CA ARG A 150 19.69 -8.81 19.39
C ARG A 150 20.72 -8.65 20.49
N SER A 151 21.59 -9.66 20.69
CA SER A 151 22.71 -9.59 21.64
C SER A 151 23.72 -8.51 21.23
N ALA A 152 24.14 -8.50 19.98
CA ALA A 152 25.04 -7.50 19.43
C ALA A 152 24.43 -6.08 19.46
N ALA A 153 23.19 -5.94 19.02
CA ALA A 153 22.47 -4.65 19.01
C ALA A 153 22.29 -4.07 20.42
N LYS A 154 22.01 -4.92 21.43
CA LYS A 154 21.96 -4.50 22.83
C LYS A 154 23.29 -3.94 23.32
N ASN A 155 24.39 -4.48 22.84
CA ASN A 155 25.76 -4.07 23.24
C ASN A 155 26.44 -3.18 22.19
N ASN A 156 25.67 -2.32 21.51
CA ASN A 156 26.16 -1.45 20.44
C ASN A 156 27.20 -0.41 20.84
N ASP A 157 27.47 -0.23 22.13
CA ASP A 157 28.62 0.57 22.59
C ASP A 157 29.95 -0.09 22.18
N PHE A 158 29.99 -1.42 22.00
CA PHE A 158 31.19 -2.20 21.77
C PHE A 158 31.14 -3.09 20.54
N VAL A 159 29.95 -3.39 20.01
CA VAL A 159 29.76 -4.37 18.93
C VAL A 159 29.10 -3.71 17.72
N THR A 160 29.71 -3.88 16.55
CA THR A 160 29.13 -3.51 15.26
C THR A 160 28.24 -4.65 14.78
N VAL A 161 27.00 -4.36 14.43
CA VAL A 161 26.05 -5.37 13.95
C VAL A 161 25.54 -5.03 12.56
N VAL A 162 25.70 -5.95 11.61
CA VAL A 162 25.28 -5.78 10.21
C VAL A 162 24.26 -6.84 9.86
N VAL A 163 23.07 -6.40 9.46
CA VAL A 163 21.94 -7.28 9.12
C VAL A 163 21.58 -7.24 7.63
N ASP A 164 22.18 -6.30 6.89
CA ASP A 164 21.83 -6.04 5.50
C ASP A 164 23.08 -5.88 4.65
N PRO A 165 23.23 -6.60 3.52
CA PRO A 165 24.37 -6.44 2.60
C PRO A 165 24.62 -5.01 2.12
N ALA A 166 23.57 -4.18 2.04
CA ALA A 166 23.69 -2.78 1.63
C ALA A 166 24.57 -1.93 2.59
N ASP A 167 24.80 -2.39 3.82
CA ASP A 167 25.64 -1.69 4.81
C ASP A 167 27.13 -2.08 4.74
N TYR A 168 27.52 -3.12 3.98
CA TYR A 168 28.91 -3.59 3.94
C TYR A 168 29.88 -2.50 3.51
N GLY A 169 29.61 -1.82 2.40
CA GLY A 169 30.46 -0.74 1.90
C GLY A 169 30.64 0.37 2.91
N ARG A 170 29.55 0.84 3.52
CA ARG A 170 29.58 1.90 4.54
C ARG A 170 30.43 1.51 5.76
N VAL A 171 30.30 0.27 6.24
CA VAL A 171 31.07 -0.21 7.40
C VAL A 171 32.57 -0.27 7.06
N LEU A 172 32.94 -0.79 5.89
CA LEU A 172 34.32 -0.84 5.45
C LEU A 172 34.93 0.55 5.26
N ASP A 173 34.19 1.49 4.68
CA ASP A 173 34.67 2.86 4.49
C ASP A 173 34.87 3.57 5.82
N GLU A 174 33.99 3.34 6.79
CA GLU A 174 34.15 3.87 8.15
C GLU A 174 35.39 3.27 8.84
N MET A 175 35.59 1.95 8.72
CA MET A 175 36.81 1.27 9.26
C MET A 175 38.10 1.83 8.66
N ARG A 176 38.12 2.21 7.38
CA ARG A 176 39.29 2.85 6.73
C ARG A 176 39.59 4.22 7.33
N VAL A 177 38.56 4.99 7.67
CA VAL A 177 38.70 6.33 8.25
C VAL A 177 39.10 6.28 9.73
N HIS A 178 38.77 5.21 10.45
CA HIS A 178 38.91 5.07 11.89
C HIS A 178 39.78 3.90 12.32
N ASP A 179 40.86 3.62 11.58
CA ASP A 179 41.89 2.61 11.91
C ASP A 179 41.29 1.23 12.30
N GLY A 180 40.35 0.73 11.51
CA GLY A 180 39.67 -0.55 11.74
C GLY A 180 38.52 -0.51 12.75
N ALA A 181 38.06 0.67 13.16
CA ALA A 181 36.95 0.86 14.09
C ALA A 181 35.72 1.42 13.40
N THR A 182 34.58 1.33 14.10
CA THR A 182 33.34 2.02 13.75
C THR A 182 32.98 3.05 14.83
N THR A 183 32.27 4.10 14.42
CA THR A 183 31.79 5.12 15.36
C THR A 183 30.58 4.63 16.17
N ARG A 184 30.38 5.21 17.35
CA ARG A 184 29.21 4.94 18.19
C ARG A 184 27.91 5.27 17.45
N ALA A 185 27.87 6.38 16.70
CA ALA A 185 26.71 6.80 15.94
C ALA A 185 26.28 5.75 14.90
N SER A 186 27.25 5.22 14.14
CA SER A 186 27.02 4.15 13.18
C SER A 186 26.51 2.87 13.86
N ARG A 187 27.14 2.44 14.96
CA ARG A 187 26.69 1.26 15.69
C ARG A 187 25.27 1.41 16.22
N GLN A 188 24.88 2.58 16.72
CA GLN A 188 23.52 2.86 17.15
C GLN A 188 22.51 2.79 16.00
N GLN A 189 22.85 3.31 14.81
CA GLN A 189 22.01 3.22 13.63
C GLN A 189 21.82 1.77 13.15
N LEU A 190 22.94 1.00 13.12
CA LEU A 190 22.91 -0.40 12.77
C LEU A 190 22.10 -1.23 13.79
N ALA A 191 22.25 -0.96 15.09
CA ALA A 191 21.45 -1.61 16.14
C ALA A 191 19.96 -1.30 16.02
N LEU A 192 19.58 -0.05 15.70
CA LEU A 192 18.19 0.30 15.40
C LEU A 192 17.66 -0.48 14.19
N LYS A 193 18.47 -0.64 13.15
CA LYS A 193 18.11 -1.43 11.96
C LYS A 193 17.84 -2.89 12.34
N VAL A 194 18.66 -3.49 13.20
CA VAL A 194 18.42 -4.85 13.73
C VAL A 194 17.06 -4.97 14.38
N PHE A 195 16.71 -4.08 15.32
CA PHE A 195 15.42 -4.19 16.00
C PHE A 195 14.23 -3.96 15.07
N LYS A 196 14.37 -3.12 14.04
CA LYS A 196 13.37 -3.01 12.98
C LYS A 196 13.22 -4.30 12.17
N THR A 197 14.35 -4.93 11.83
CA THR A 197 14.36 -6.19 11.06
C THR A 197 13.78 -7.34 11.85
N THR A 198 14.18 -7.51 13.13
CA THR A 198 13.65 -8.61 13.95
C THR A 198 12.17 -8.43 14.29
N ALA A 199 11.71 -7.18 14.55
CA ALA A 199 10.30 -6.92 14.75
C ALA A 199 9.46 -7.20 13.48
N ALA A 200 9.98 -6.87 12.31
CA ALA A 200 9.33 -7.18 11.05
C ALA A 200 9.28 -8.69 10.77
N TYR A 201 10.36 -9.39 11.12
CA TYR A 201 10.47 -10.85 11.00
C TYR A 201 9.47 -11.57 11.91
N ASP A 202 9.45 -11.23 13.20
CA ASP A 202 8.49 -11.79 14.16
C ASP A 202 7.05 -11.48 13.76
N GLY A 203 6.80 -10.27 13.25
CA GLY A 203 5.49 -9.86 12.73
C GLY A 203 5.02 -10.70 11.54
N ALA A 204 5.93 -11.06 10.63
CA ALA A 204 5.61 -11.92 9.49
C ALA A 204 5.28 -13.35 9.93
N ILE A 205 6.04 -13.88 10.89
CA ILE A 205 5.76 -15.20 11.48
C ILE A 205 4.40 -15.20 12.17
N ALA A 206 4.13 -14.19 13.01
CA ALA A 206 2.86 -14.05 13.72
C ALA A 206 1.68 -13.97 12.74
N ALA A 207 1.79 -13.15 11.69
CA ALA A 207 0.74 -13.03 10.68
C ALA A 207 0.45 -14.36 9.96
N TYR A 208 1.50 -15.10 9.57
CA TYR A 208 1.34 -16.40 8.95
C TYR A 208 0.68 -17.41 9.89
N LEU A 209 1.17 -17.52 11.13
CA LEU A 209 0.64 -18.47 12.11
C LEU A 209 -0.80 -18.11 12.51
N SER A 210 -1.15 -16.84 12.66
CA SER A 210 -2.54 -16.42 12.88
C SER A 210 -3.45 -16.86 11.72
N GLY A 211 -3.00 -16.71 10.47
CA GLY A 211 -3.73 -17.20 9.30
C GLY A 211 -3.96 -18.72 9.30
N VAL A 212 -3.07 -19.50 9.94
CA VAL A 212 -3.21 -20.96 10.03
C VAL A 212 -3.99 -21.40 11.27
N VAL A 213 -3.75 -20.76 12.42
CA VAL A 213 -4.27 -21.21 13.72
C VAL A 213 -5.63 -20.59 14.05
N GLU A 214 -5.84 -19.33 13.65
CA GLU A 214 -7.03 -18.52 13.98
C GLU A 214 -8.02 -18.41 12.82
N ALA A 215 -7.67 -18.87 11.62
CA ALA A 215 -8.49 -18.71 10.41
C ALA A 215 -9.94 -19.25 10.55
N GLU A 216 -10.15 -20.27 11.37
CA GLU A 216 -11.48 -20.81 11.65
C GLU A 216 -12.27 -20.00 12.72
N GLN A 217 -11.61 -19.11 13.47
CA GLN A 217 -12.20 -18.42 14.62
C GLN A 217 -12.66 -17.01 14.28
N SER A 218 -11.88 -16.24 13.53
CA SER A 218 -12.20 -14.87 13.15
C SER A 218 -11.38 -14.41 11.96
N LYS A 219 -11.98 -13.65 11.06
CA LYS A 219 -11.29 -12.95 9.98
C LYS A 219 -10.36 -11.84 10.49
N PHE A 220 -10.65 -11.28 11.66
CA PHE A 220 -9.89 -10.21 12.28
C PHE A 220 -9.13 -10.77 13.50
N PRO A 221 -7.78 -10.76 13.50
CA PRO A 221 -6.99 -11.30 14.60
C PRO A 221 -7.15 -10.46 15.88
N GLU A 222 -6.98 -11.07 17.05
CA GLU A 222 -7.01 -10.35 18.35
C GLU A 222 -5.95 -9.24 18.43
N THR A 223 -4.79 -9.45 17.80
CA THR A 223 -3.72 -8.45 17.71
C THR A 223 -3.38 -8.18 16.25
N LEU A 224 -3.65 -6.97 15.76
CA LEU A 224 -3.32 -6.55 14.42
C LEU A 224 -1.91 -5.94 14.37
N LEU A 225 -1.03 -6.52 13.56
CA LEU A 225 0.30 -5.99 13.29
C LEU A 225 0.33 -5.38 11.88
N VAL A 226 0.51 -4.07 11.80
CA VAL A 226 0.61 -3.36 10.52
C VAL A 226 2.07 -3.00 10.24
N LYS A 227 2.66 -3.64 9.22
CA LYS A 227 4.00 -3.33 8.72
C LYS A 227 3.87 -2.41 7.51
N ALA A 228 4.59 -1.30 7.51
CA ALA A 228 4.70 -0.44 6.35
C ALA A 228 6.08 0.23 6.30
N THR A 229 6.64 0.37 5.11
CA THR A 229 7.95 0.99 4.89
C THR A 229 7.75 2.36 4.26
N LYS A 230 8.45 3.37 4.79
CA LYS A 230 8.38 4.72 4.23
C LYS A 230 8.97 4.73 2.82
N GLU A 231 8.13 5.06 1.86
CA GLU A 231 8.51 5.18 0.44
C GLU A 231 8.98 6.60 0.13
N GLN A 232 8.24 7.61 0.64
CA GLN A 232 8.49 9.00 0.30
C GLN A 232 8.11 9.95 1.45
N ASP A 233 8.95 10.95 1.71
CA ASP A 233 8.54 12.13 2.47
C ASP A 233 7.72 13.04 1.56
N LEU A 234 6.53 13.44 2.01
CA LEU A 234 5.66 14.32 1.26
C LEU A 234 5.92 15.78 1.67
N ARG A 235 5.74 16.68 0.72
CA ARG A 235 6.00 18.12 0.96
C ARG A 235 5.18 18.66 2.14
N TYR A 236 3.93 18.21 2.28
CA TYR A 236 3.00 18.48 3.38
C TYR A 236 1.82 17.50 3.28
N GLY A 237 0.94 17.48 4.28
CA GLY A 237 -0.28 16.67 4.30
C GLY A 237 -1.40 17.25 3.44
N GLU A 238 -2.65 17.13 3.89
CA GLU A 238 -3.78 17.82 3.23
C GLU A 238 -3.56 19.32 3.17
N ASN A 239 -2.98 19.88 4.25
CA ASN A 239 -2.74 21.30 4.41
C ASN A 239 -1.25 21.58 4.62
N PRO A 240 -0.77 22.80 4.23
CA PRO A 240 0.65 23.14 4.25
C PRO A 240 1.32 23.06 5.64
N GLN A 241 0.56 23.18 6.72
CA GLN A 241 1.07 23.10 8.10
C GLN A 241 1.23 21.66 8.62
N GLN A 242 0.80 20.65 7.86
CA GLN A 242 0.84 19.25 8.27
C GLN A 242 2.06 18.55 7.64
N SER A 243 2.89 17.90 8.46
CA SER A 243 3.93 17.00 7.95
C SER A 243 3.31 15.67 7.51
N ALA A 244 3.81 15.09 6.43
CA ALA A 244 3.30 13.83 5.89
C ALA A 244 4.38 12.99 5.23
N ALA A 245 4.11 11.69 5.14
CA ALA A 245 4.91 10.72 4.40
C ALA A 245 4.01 9.65 3.81
N PHE A 246 4.42 9.06 2.71
CA PHE A 246 3.79 7.89 2.11
C PHE A 246 4.53 6.63 2.55
N TYR A 247 3.77 5.64 2.99
CA TYR A 247 4.27 4.34 3.40
C TYR A 247 3.66 3.25 2.51
N LYS A 248 4.51 2.32 2.07
CA LYS A 248 4.12 1.17 1.28
C LYS A 248 4.00 -0.07 2.16
N MET A 249 2.93 -0.83 2.00
CA MET A 249 2.71 -2.10 2.69
C MET A 249 3.41 -3.24 1.94
N PRO A 250 4.01 -4.23 2.64
CA PRO A 250 4.49 -5.45 2.02
C PRO A 250 3.33 -6.18 1.33
N GLY A 251 3.62 -6.82 0.20
CA GLY A 251 2.59 -7.54 -0.55
C GLY A 251 1.52 -6.66 -1.20
N ALA A 252 1.76 -5.33 -1.32
CA ALA A 252 0.86 -4.46 -2.08
C ALA A 252 0.60 -5.05 -3.47
N PRO A 253 -0.66 -5.11 -3.95
CA PRO A 253 -1.00 -5.68 -5.25
C PRO A 253 -0.16 -5.10 -6.38
N ALA A 254 0.24 -5.94 -7.35
CA ALA A 254 1.17 -5.55 -8.40
C ALA A 254 0.76 -4.28 -9.16
N HIS A 255 -0.53 -4.14 -9.42
CA HIS A 255 -1.11 -3.01 -10.17
C HIS A 255 -1.81 -1.98 -9.28
N SER A 256 -1.40 -1.90 -8.00
CA SER A 256 -1.88 -0.87 -7.07
C SER A 256 -1.19 0.47 -7.28
N LEU A 257 -1.78 1.54 -6.75
CA LEU A 257 -1.14 2.86 -6.73
C LEU A 257 0.25 2.84 -6.05
N ALA A 258 0.41 2.03 -5.01
CA ALA A 258 1.69 1.90 -4.28
C ALA A 258 2.82 1.28 -5.12
N ASN A 259 2.49 0.56 -6.19
CA ASN A 259 3.42 -0.03 -7.15
C ASN A 259 3.45 0.70 -8.50
N ALA A 260 2.61 1.73 -8.68
CA ALA A 260 2.57 2.47 -9.93
C ALA A 260 3.90 3.20 -10.20
N GLN A 261 4.37 3.09 -11.42
CA GLN A 261 5.57 3.80 -11.86
C GLN A 261 5.22 5.23 -12.25
N GLN A 262 5.82 6.21 -11.61
CA GLN A 262 5.73 7.60 -12.04
C GLN A 262 6.68 7.83 -13.23
N LEU A 263 6.11 8.00 -14.42
CA LEU A 263 6.87 8.16 -15.67
C LEU A 263 7.38 9.59 -15.87
N GLN A 264 6.65 10.59 -15.35
CA GLN A 264 7.03 12.00 -15.39
C GLN A 264 6.31 12.84 -14.35
N GLY A 265 6.68 14.11 -14.26
CA GLY A 265 6.00 15.14 -13.46
C GLY A 265 6.69 15.42 -12.13
N LYS A 266 6.09 16.33 -11.36
CA LYS A 266 6.53 16.65 -10.01
C LYS A 266 6.27 15.48 -9.06
N PRO A 267 6.99 15.39 -7.91
CA PRO A 267 6.64 14.42 -6.87
C PRO A 267 5.15 14.49 -6.49
N LEU A 268 4.56 13.34 -6.20
CA LEU A 268 3.17 13.27 -5.75
C LEU A 268 3.02 13.96 -4.39
N SER A 269 1.92 14.70 -4.21
CA SER A 269 1.52 15.25 -2.92
C SER A 269 0.57 14.28 -2.19
N TYR A 270 0.30 14.56 -0.92
CA TYR A 270 -0.70 13.84 -0.13
C TYR A 270 -2.06 13.80 -0.85
N ASN A 271 -2.56 14.96 -1.29
CA ASN A 271 -3.84 15.06 -2.00
C ASN A 271 -3.81 14.36 -3.36
N ASN A 272 -2.67 14.40 -4.08
CA ASN A 272 -2.56 13.64 -5.32
C ASN A 272 -2.69 12.14 -5.08
N LEU A 273 -2.02 11.58 -4.06
CA LEU A 273 -2.11 10.16 -3.73
C LEU A 273 -3.54 9.78 -3.34
N LEU A 274 -4.17 10.56 -2.48
CA LEU A 274 -5.53 10.30 -1.99
C LEU A 274 -6.58 10.33 -3.12
N ASP A 275 -6.52 11.37 -3.97
CA ASP A 275 -7.44 11.51 -5.09
C ASP A 275 -7.15 10.48 -6.19
N THR A 276 -5.87 10.15 -6.43
CA THR A 276 -5.51 9.12 -7.42
C THR A 276 -5.94 7.73 -6.98
N ASP A 277 -5.83 7.37 -5.69
CA ASP A 277 -6.32 6.09 -5.16
C ASP A 277 -7.83 5.97 -5.38
N ALA A 278 -8.58 7.03 -5.09
CA ALA A 278 -10.03 7.07 -5.31
C ALA A 278 -10.41 6.96 -6.80
N ALA A 279 -9.70 7.67 -7.69
CA ALA A 279 -9.95 7.63 -9.14
C ALA A 279 -9.60 6.26 -9.73
N TRP A 280 -8.47 5.68 -9.31
CA TRP A 280 -8.03 4.36 -9.74
C TRP A 280 -8.96 3.26 -9.25
N ALA A 281 -9.45 3.35 -8.00
CA ALA A 281 -10.46 2.43 -7.49
C ALA A 281 -11.77 2.51 -8.31
N ALA A 282 -12.22 3.72 -8.64
CA ALA A 282 -13.46 3.94 -9.39
C ALA A 282 -13.38 3.38 -10.82
N VAL A 283 -12.29 3.65 -11.56
CA VAL A 283 -12.18 3.22 -12.96
C VAL A 283 -12.05 1.70 -13.11
N ARG A 284 -11.53 1.00 -12.08
CA ARG A 284 -11.40 -0.46 -12.06
C ARG A 284 -12.71 -1.22 -11.88
N GLU A 285 -13.81 -0.54 -11.53
CA GLU A 285 -15.14 -1.14 -11.46
C GLU A 285 -15.68 -1.53 -12.85
N PHE A 286 -15.06 -1.06 -13.94
CA PHE A 286 -15.53 -1.23 -15.31
C PHE A 286 -14.64 -2.18 -16.11
N ASP A 287 -15.31 -3.08 -16.85
CA ASP A 287 -14.64 -3.96 -17.80
C ASP A 287 -14.51 -3.34 -19.20
N ASP A 288 -15.44 -2.47 -19.59
CA ASP A 288 -15.40 -1.75 -20.87
C ASP A 288 -14.48 -0.51 -20.78
N PRO A 289 -14.02 0.05 -21.91
CA PRO A 289 -13.17 1.22 -21.92
C PRO A 289 -13.82 2.39 -21.19
N SER A 290 -13.23 2.83 -20.07
CA SER A 290 -13.82 3.79 -19.15
C SER A 290 -12.84 4.84 -18.71
N VAL A 291 -13.36 6.04 -18.45
CA VAL A 291 -12.63 7.17 -17.91
C VAL A 291 -13.37 7.75 -16.72
N ILE A 292 -12.63 7.99 -15.65
CA ILE A 292 -13.11 8.71 -14.46
C ILE A 292 -12.27 9.98 -14.30
N ILE A 293 -12.94 11.13 -14.25
CA ILE A 293 -12.34 12.41 -13.86
C ILE A 293 -12.79 12.70 -12.44
N LEU A 294 -11.82 12.83 -11.53
CA LEU A 294 -12.07 12.92 -10.10
C LEU A 294 -11.44 14.16 -9.50
N LYS A 295 -12.13 14.77 -8.55
CA LYS A 295 -11.62 15.90 -7.76
C LYS A 295 -12.14 15.82 -6.33
N HIS A 296 -11.23 15.96 -5.35
CA HIS A 296 -11.58 15.89 -3.93
C HIS A 296 -12.33 14.60 -3.56
N GLN A 297 -11.80 13.48 -4.03
CA GLN A 297 -12.33 12.13 -3.82
C GLN A 297 -13.76 11.88 -4.36
N ASN A 298 -14.31 12.77 -5.18
CA ASN A 298 -15.57 12.56 -5.87
C ASN A 298 -15.39 12.64 -7.39
N PRO A 299 -15.97 11.71 -8.18
CA PRO A 299 -16.00 11.83 -9.62
C PRO A 299 -16.76 13.11 -10.02
N CYS A 300 -16.22 13.91 -10.92
CA CYS A 300 -16.93 15.01 -11.55
C CYS A 300 -17.27 14.70 -13.01
N GLY A 301 -16.63 13.67 -13.56
CA GLY A 301 -16.94 13.12 -14.87
C GLY A 301 -16.68 11.62 -14.88
N SER A 302 -17.57 10.87 -15.47
CA SER A 302 -17.44 9.42 -15.62
C SER A 302 -18.14 8.97 -16.88
N ALA A 303 -17.49 8.15 -17.69
CA ALA A 303 -18.13 7.55 -18.85
C ALA A 303 -17.46 6.24 -19.28
N THR A 304 -18.26 5.38 -19.89
CA THR A 304 -17.87 4.18 -20.64
C THR A 304 -18.26 4.38 -22.10
N ALA A 305 -17.40 3.95 -23.03
CA ALA A 305 -17.65 4.05 -24.47
C ALA A 305 -16.93 2.92 -25.24
N GLU A 306 -17.02 2.92 -26.57
CA GLU A 306 -16.33 1.91 -27.40
C GLU A 306 -14.79 2.01 -27.28
N ASN A 307 -14.26 3.20 -26.99
CA ASN A 307 -12.84 3.45 -26.78
C ASN A 307 -12.63 4.55 -25.74
N VAL A 308 -11.39 4.67 -25.23
CA VAL A 308 -11.05 5.61 -24.15
C VAL A 308 -11.08 7.07 -24.57
N VAL A 309 -10.93 7.37 -25.85
CA VAL A 309 -10.98 8.77 -26.36
C VAL A 309 -12.40 9.29 -26.25
N GLU A 310 -13.35 8.52 -26.75
CA GLU A 310 -14.78 8.84 -26.63
C GLU A 310 -15.22 8.86 -25.17
N ALA A 311 -14.79 7.86 -24.36
CA ALA A 311 -15.07 7.83 -22.93
C ALA A 311 -14.56 9.09 -22.22
N TYR A 312 -13.37 9.60 -22.59
CA TYR A 312 -12.84 10.84 -22.05
C TYR A 312 -13.69 12.05 -22.45
N ASP A 313 -14.03 12.20 -23.73
CA ASP A 313 -14.80 13.36 -24.18
C ASP A 313 -16.17 13.43 -23.49
N ARG A 314 -16.82 12.30 -23.33
CA ARG A 314 -18.10 12.18 -22.61
C ARG A 314 -17.94 12.48 -21.13
N ALA A 315 -16.91 11.90 -20.46
CA ALA A 315 -16.63 12.18 -19.07
C ALA A 315 -16.29 13.67 -18.83
N PHE A 316 -15.50 14.27 -19.71
CA PHE A 316 -15.14 15.70 -19.60
C PHE A 316 -16.37 16.61 -19.80
N ALA A 317 -17.24 16.28 -20.74
CA ALA A 317 -18.46 17.06 -21.01
C ALA A 317 -19.45 17.09 -19.85
N CYS A 318 -19.40 16.10 -18.93
CA CYS A 318 -20.27 16.08 -17.75
C CYS A 318 -20.08 17.32 -16.88
N ASP A 319 -18.83 17.68 -16.53
CA ASP A 319 -18.51 18.88 -15.74
C ASP A 319 -17.10 19.41 -16.06
N PRO A 320 -16.93 20.15 -17.15
CA PRO A 320 -15.63 20.71 -17.55
C PRO A 320 -15.04 21.68 -16.51
N VAL A 321 -15.91 22.32 -15.71
CA VAL A 321 -15.48 23.30 -14.69
C VAL A 321 -14.80 22.60 -13.53
N SER A 322 -15.43 21.57 -12.99
CA SER A 322 -14.84 20.78 -11.88
C SER A 322 -13.66 19.93 -12.34
N ALA A 323 -13.63 19.51 -13.60
CA ALA A 323 -12.54 18.73 -14.18
C ALA A 323 -11.18 19.48 -14.18
N PHE A 324 -11.19 20.82 -14.12
CA PHE A 324 -9.98 21.62 -14.05
C PHE A 324 -9.18 21.34 -12.76
N GLY A 325 -7.94 20.88 -12.91
CA GLY A 325 -7.06 20.50 -11.80
C GLY A 325 -7.44 19.16 -11.15
N GLY A 326 -8.21 18.33 -11.84
CA GLY A 326 -8.60 17.01 -11.41
C GLY A 326 -7.57 15.91 -11.74
N ILE A 327 -7.93 14.71 -11.36
CA ILE A 327 -7.24 13.46 -11.67
C ILE A 327 -8.00 12.77 -12.80
N ILE A 328 -7.29 12.25 -13.80
CA ILE A 328 -7.87 11.40 -14.83
C ILE A 328 -7.39 9.97 -14.62
N ALA A 329 -8.30 9.02 -14.47
CA ALA A 329 -8.03 7.59 -14.44
C ALA A 329 -8.65 6.90 -15.66
N VAL A 330 -7.86 6.04 -16.31
CA VAL A 330 -8.23 5.30 -17.53
C VAL A 330 -7.96 3.81 -17.30
N ASN A 331 -8.89 2.94 -17.68
CA ASN A 331 -8.74 1.49 -17.49
C ASN A 331 -8.14 0.75 -18.69
N ARG A 332 -7.58 1.45 -19.66
CA ARG A 332 -6.91 0.90 -20.84
C ARG A 332 -5.61 1.66 -21.12
N GLU A 333 -4.83 1.16 -22.07
CA GLU A 333 -3.69 1.88 -22.61
C GLU A 333 -4.13 3.22 -23.18
N VAL A 334 -3.37 4.28 -22.86
CA VAL A 334 -3.63 5.66 -23.32
C VAL A 334 -2.91 5.91 -24.64
N PRO A 335 -3.65 6.10 -25.76
CA PRO A 335 -3.07 6.46 -27.06
C PRO A 335 -2.78 7.95 -27.19
N LEU A 336 -2.03 8.33 -28.24
CA LEU A 336 -1.74 9.74 -28.56
C LEU A 336 -3.01 10.58 -28.69
N GLU A 337 -4.01 10.10 -29.39
CA GLU A 337 -5.28 10.78 -29.64
C GLU A 337 -5.98 11.20 -28.34
N PHE A 338 -5.97 10.33 -27.32
CA PHE A 338 -6.48 10.66 -25.99
C PHE A 338 -5.76 11.90 -25.40
N VAL A 339 -4.44 11.92 -25.52
CA VAL A 339 -3.63 13.03 -25.01
C VAL A 339 -3.95 14.33 -25.75
N GLU A 340 -4.14 14.27 -27.06
CA GLU A 340 -4.51 15.43 -27.88
C GLU A 340 -5.88 15.98 -27.48
N HIS A 341 -6.87 15.11 -27.19
CA HIS A 341 -8.20 15.53 -26.74
C HIS A 341 -8.14 16.33 -25.45
N PHE A 342 -7.51 15.83 -24.40
CA PHE A 342 -7.48 16.58 -23.14
C PHE A 342 -6.49 17.76 -23.17
N ALA A 343 -5.39 17.62 -23.89
CA ALA A 343 -4.31 18.60 -23.86
C ALA A 343 -4.49 19.75 -24.84
N ASP A 344 -4.93 19.45 -26.05
CA ASP A 344 -4.92 20.40 -27.16
C ASP A 344 -6.34 20.88 -27.52
N ILE A 345 -7.31 19.97 -27.53
CA ILE A 345 -8.71 20.30 -27.85
C ILE A 345 -9.37 20.95 -26.64
N ASN A 346 -9.46 20.22 -25.51
CA ASN A 346 -10.12 20.70 -24.29
C ASN A 346 -9.24 21.61 -23.43
N LYS A 347 -7.92 21.65 -23.68
CA LYS A 347 -6.92 22.43 -22.94
C LYS A 347 -7.03 22.27 -21.42
N GLN A 348 -7.44 21.07 -21.00
CA GLN A 348 -7.67 20.77 -19.59
C GLN A 348 -6.37 20.82 -18.81
N PHE A 349 -6.38 21.50 -17.66
CA PHE A 349 -5.33 21.37 -16.66
C PHE A 349 -5.60 20.12 -15.81
N VAL A 350 -4.65 19.19 -15.77
CA VAL A 350 -4.72 17.90 -15.07
C VAL A 350 -3.54 17.78 -14.12
N GLU A 351 -3.78 17.39 -12.90
CA GLU A 351 -2.73 17.16 -11.88
C GLU A 351 -2.07 15.80 -12.03
N VAL A 352 -2.86 14.75 -12.23
CA VAL A 352 -2.40 13.36 -12.40
C VAL A 352 -3.21 12.67 -13.50
N LEU A 353 -2.51 11.90 -14.32
CA LEU A 353 -3.08 10.94 -15.26
C LEU A 353 -2.57 9.55 -14.89
N ILE A 354 -3.48 8.61 -14.59
CA ILE A 354 -3.16 7.23 -14.23
C ILE A 354 -3.83 6.25 -15.20
N ALA A 355 -3.07 5.26 -15.66
CA ALA A 355 -3.54 4.22 -16.57
C ALA A 355 -2.69 2.95 -16.42
N PRO A 356 -3.12 1.80 -16.99
CA PRO A 356 -2.29 0.61 -17.08
C PRO A 356 -0.99 0.83 -17.85
N SER A 357 -1.07 1.49 -19.00
CA SER A 357 0.06 1.80 -19.88
C SER A 357 -0.23 2.98 -20.79
N PHE A 358 0.81 3.42 -21.50
CA PHE A 358 0.77 4.54 -22.44
C PHE A 358 1.52 4.15 -23.70
N THR A 359 1.05 4.56 -24.89
CA THR A 359 1.84 4.41 -26.11
C THR A 359 3.06 5.32 -26.09
N GLY A 360 4.11 4.97 -26.83
CA GLY A 360 5.33 5.78 -26.91
C GLY A 360 5.05 7.21 -27.42
N GLU A 361 4.16 7.35 -28.40
CA GLU A 361 3.74 8.63 -28.96
C GLU A 361 2.96 9.48 -27.94
N ALA A 362 2.11 8.82 -27.13
CA ALA A 362 1.41 9.48 -26.02
C ALA A 362 2.41 10.04 -24.99
N LEU A 363 3.42 9.25 -24.60
CA LEU A 363 4.46 9.69 -23.68
C LEU A 363 5.29 10.84 -24.24
N GLU A 364 5.67 10.79 -25.51
CA GLU A 364 6.36 11.90 -26.18
C GLU A 364 5.52 13.17 -26.15
N ARG A 365 4.22 13.08 -26.44
CA ARG A 365 3.32 14.24 -26.36
C ARG A 365 3.16 14.78 -24.93
N LEU A 366 3.03 13.88 -23.95
CA LEU A 366 2.92 14.20 -22.52
C LEU A 366 4.18 14.90 -21.98
N SER A 367 5.37 14.56 -22.49
CA SER A 367 6.64 15.13 -22.04
C SER A 367 6.70 16.67 -22.10
N LYS A 368 5.90 17.28 -22.98
CA LYS A 368 5.73 18.73 -23.08
C LYS A 368 4.99 19.35 -21.88
N ARG A 369 4.30 18.53 -21.08
CA ARG A 369 3.57 18.94 -19.87
C ARG A 369 4.34 18.56 -18.61
N THR A 370 5.49 19.15 -18.37
CA THR A 370 6.46 18.77 -17.33
C THR A 370 5.92 18.74 -15.90
N ASN A 371 4.82 19.43 -15.61
CA ASN A 371 4.20 19.44 -14.28
C ASN A 371 3.17 18.31 -14.07
N LEU A 372 2.63 17.73 -15.15
CA LEU A 372 1.66 16.66 -15.11
C LEU A 372 2.33 15.37 -14.60
N ARG A 373 1.76 14.76 -13.59
CA ARG A 373 2.20 13.47 -13.10
C ARG A 373 1.54 12.37 -13.92
N VAL A 374 2.34 11.49 -14.49
CA VAL A 374 1.88 10.36 -15.30
C VAL A 374 2.27 9.08 -14.59
N LEU A 375 1.28 8.25 -14.27
CA LEU A 375 1.44 7.01 -13.52
C LEU A 375 1.02 5.82 -14.35
N ALA A 376 1.91 4.82 -14.49
CA ALA A 376 1.62 3.55 -15.11
C ALA A 376 1.55 2.45 -14.05
N THR A 377 0.45 1.70 -14.00
CA THR A 377 0.26 0.60 -13.05
C THR A 377 0.71 -0.75 -13.60
N GLY A 378 0.99 -0.84 -14.90
CA GLY A 378 1.38 -2.08 -15.58
C GLY A 378 0.24 -3.08 -15.80
N GLY A 379 -0.97 -2.78 -15.35
CA GLY A 379 -2.16 -3.62 -15.46
C GLY A 379 -3.27 -3.18 -14.51
N ILE A 380 -4.30 -4.01 -14.40
CA ILE A 380 -5.44 -3.80 -13.50
C ILE A 380 -5.53 -4.99 -12.54
N ASP A 381 -5.69 -4.68 -11.25
CA ASP A 381 -5.83 -5.67 -10.18
C ASP A 381 -6.90 -5.18 -9.19
N ARG A 382 -7.84 -6.07 -8.82
CA ARG A 382 -8.91 -5.79 -7.86
C ARG A 382 -8.68 -6.48 -6.51
N SER A 383 -7.49 -7.04 -6.26
CA SER A 383 -7.17 -7.92 -5.14
C SER A 383 -6.96 -7.24 -3.77
N ARG A 384 -7.28 -5.96 -3.62
CA ARG A 384 -7.24 -5.30 -2.31
C ARG A 384 -8.35 -5.84 -1.42
N GLU A 385 -8.00 -6.42 -0.25
CA GLU A 385 -8.98 -7.12 0.60
C GLU A 385 -9.49 -6.28 1.77
N LEU A 386 -8.64 -5.44 2.37
CA LEU A 386 -8.97 -4.69 3.60
C LEU A 386 -8.78 -3.19 3.44
N GLU A 387 -9.68 -2.44 4.06
CA GLU A 387 -9.56 -1.01 4.30
C GLU A 387 -9.28 -0.75 5.78
N MET A 388 -8.34 0.17 6.05
CA MET A 388 -8.01 0.61 7.40
C MET A 388 -8.19 2.12 7.52
N ARG A 389 -8.84 2.55 8.59
CA ARG A 389 -9.10 3.96 8.87
C ARG A 389 -8.77 4.29 10.33
N THR A 390 -7.96 5.30 10.55
CA THR A 390 -7.66 5.78 11.89
C THR A 390 -8.84 6.56 12.48
N VAL A 391 -9.14 6.31 13.74
CA VAL A 391 -10.05 7.11 14.55
C VAL A 391 -9.32 7.55 15.82
N ASP A 392 -9.92 8.43 16.63
CA ASP A 392 -9.28 8.90 17.85
C ASP A 392 -8.98 7.73 18.81
N GLY A 393 -7.68 7.43 18.95
CA GLY A 393 -7.19 6.33 19.80
C GLY A 393 -7.41 4.91 19.25
N GLY A 394 -7.85 4.74 17.98
CA GLY A 394 -8.15 3.43 17.43
C GLY A 394 -7.93 3.29 15.93
N LEU A 395 -8.19 2.08 15.45
CA LEU A 395 -8.15 1.71 14.04
C LEU A 395 -9.41 0.91 13.70
N LEU A 396 -10.15 1.36 12.71
CA LEU A 396 -11.23 0.60 12.10
C LEU A 396 -10.65 -0.20 10.94
N VAL A 397 -11.02 -1.47 10.88
CA VAL A 397 -10.63 -2.39 9.80
C VAL A 397 -11.88 -3.05 9.26
N GLN A 398 -12.04 -3.05 7.96
CA GLN A 398 -13.17 -3.67 7.28
C GLN A 398 -12.74 -4.28 5.96
N ASP A 399 -13.59 -5.15 5.41
CA ASP A 399 -13.48 -5.56 4.02
C ASP A 399 -13.70 -4.37 3.10
N LEU A 400 -12.98 -4.33 1.99
CA LEU A 400 -13.36 -3.47 0.89
C LEU A 400 -14.72 -3.89 0.36
N ASP A 401 -15.48 -2.91 -0.06
CA ASP A 401 -16.75 -3.12 -0.73
C ASP A 401 -16.51 -3.62 -2.17
N HIS A 402 -16.37 -4.94 -2.29
CA HIS A 402 -16.19 -5.65 -3.56
C HIS A 402 -17.49 -6.18 -4.16
N ALA A 403 -18.64 -5.74 -3.63
CA ALA A 403 -19.91 -6.22 -4.15
C ALA A 403 -20.01 -5.90 -5.66
N ASP A 404 -19.84 -6.92 -6.47
CA ASP A 404 -20.02 -6.90 -7.92
C ASP A 404 -21.38 -7.55 -8.19
N GLU A 405 -22.41 -6.73 -8.27
CA GLU A 405 -23.76 -7.19 -8.54
C GLU A 405 -23.95 -7.25 -10.05
N ALA A 406 -24.16 -8.46 -10.55
CA ALA A 406 -24.58 -8.65 -11.93
C ALA A 406 -26.03 -8.15 -12.12
N ALA A 407 -26.32 -7.58 -13.28
CA ALA A 407 -27.63 -7.01 -13.60
C ALA A 407 -28.79 -8.03 -13.46
N ASP A 408 -28.52 -9.32 -13.60
CA ASP A 408 -29.47 -10.41 -13.44
C ASP A 408 -29.84 -10.71 -11.98
N SER A 409 -29.08 -10.17 -11.01
CA SER A 409 -29.39 -10.25 -9.58
C SER A 409 -30.33 -9.15 -9.10
N PHE A 410 -30.67 -8.18 -9.95
CA PHE A 410 -31.50 -7.04 -9.58
C PHE A 410 -32.99 -7.38 -9.64
N GLU A 411 -33.74 -6.93 -8.64
CA GLU A 411 -35.18 -7.13 -8.57
C GLU A 411 -35.93 -5.89 -9.09
N VAL A 412 -36.73 -6.03 -10.14
CA VAL A 412 -37.62 -4.97 -10.59
C VAL A 412 -38.89 -4.97 -9.72
N VAL A 413 -39.10 -3.91 -8.95
CA VAL A 413 -40.18 -3.82 -7.92
C VAL A 413 -41.39 -3.01 -8.37
N THR A 414 -41.31 -2.35 -9.53
CA THR A 414 -42.39 -1.54 -10.12
C THR A 414 -43.14 -2.28 -11.24
N LYS A 415 -44.34 -1.78 -11.61
CA LYS A 415 -45.09 -2.31 -12.74
C LYS A 415 -44.41 -2.13 -14.08
N ARG A 416 -43.73 -0.97 -14.26
CA ARG A 416 -42.90 -0.70 -15.43
C ARG A 416 -41.54 -1.40 -15.28
N GLN A 417 -41.15 -2.12 -16.32
CA GLN A 417 -39.80 -2.68 -16.44
C GLN A 417 -38.86 -1.62 -17.05
N PRO A 418 -37.57 -1.57 -16.68
CA PRO A 418 -36.58 -0.75 -17.39
C PRO A 418 -36.41 -1.29 -18.80
N THR A 419 -36.13 -0.40 -19.76
CA THR A 419 -35.67 -0.83 -21.09
C THR A 419 -34.24 -1.39 -21.00
N PRO A 420 -33.73 -2.12 -22.01
CA PRO A 420 -32.35 -2.58 -22.02
C PRO A 420 -31.32 -1.44 -21.89
N GLU A 421 -31.59 -0.31 -22.52
CA GLU A 421 -30.73 0.89 -22.46
C GLU A 421 -30.74 1.49 -21.04
N GLU A 422 -31.93 1.65 -20.43
CA GLU A 422 -32.05 2.10 -19.05
C GLU A 422 -31.35 1.14 -18.09
N LEU A 423 -31.43 -0.17 -18.30
CA LEU A 423 -30.77 -1.15 -17.44
C LEU A 423 -29.23 -1.03 -17.54
N ASN A 424 -28.69 -0.84 -18.73
CA ASN A 424 -27.26 -0.59 -18.91
C ASN A 424 -26.81 0.69 -18.21
N ASP A 425 -27.59 1.76 -18.32
CA ASP A 425 -27.32 3.03 -17.66
C ASP A 425 -27.46 2.91 -16.13
N LEU A 426 -28.42 2.13 -15.62
CA LEU A 426 -28.59 1.85 -14.18
C LEU A 426 -27.38 1.09 -13.61
N VAL A 427 -26.87 0.07 -14.31
CA VAL A 427 -25.66 -0.67 -13.91
C VAL A 427 -24.45 0.26 -13.87
N PHE A 428 -24.27 1.08 -14.91
CA PHE A 428 -23.22 2.08 -14.96
C PHE A 428 -23.35 3.06 -13.79
N ALA A 429 -24.54 3.64 -13.58
CA ALA A 429 -24.80 4.60 -12.53
C ALA A 429 -24.57 4.01 -11.14
N TRP A 430 -24.93 2.75 -10.93
CA TRP A 430 -24.72 2.02 -9.68
C TRP A 430 -23.24 1.90 -9.35
N LYS A 431 -22.42 1.45 -10.31
CA LYS A 431 -20.96 1.33 -10.16
C LYS A 431 -20.29 2.66 -9.86
N VAL A 432 -20.69 3.74 -10.51
CA VAL A 432 -20.15 5.10 -10.22
C VAL A 432 -20.64 5.59 -8.85
N CYS A 433 -21.94 5.43 -8.52
CA CYS A 433 -22.52 5.88 -7.26
C CYS A 433 -21.82 5.28 -6.03
N LYS A 434 -21.44 4.00 -6.10
CA LYS A 434 -20.61 3.30 -5.10
C LYS A 434 -19.32 4.06 -4.75
N THR A 435 -18.76 4.84 -5.69
CA THR A 435 -17.50 5.58 -5.49
C THR A 435 -17.69 6.99 -4.96
N VAL A 436 -18.94 7.46 -4.82
CA VAL A 436 -19.30 8.81 -4.39
C VAL A 436 -19.47 8.87 -2.87
N LYS A 437 -19.08 9.99 -2.26
CA LYS A 437 -19.29 10.23 -0.82
C LYS A 437 -20.76 10.31 -0.46
N SER A 438 -21.17 9.57 0.58
CA SER A 438 -22.56 9.49 1.08
C SER A 438 -23.04 10.79 1.78
N ASN A 439 -24.34 11.13 1.79
CA ASN A 439 -25.36 10.54 0.92
C ASN A 439 -25.09 10.91 -0.52
N ALA A 440 -25.27 9.95 -1.43
CA ALA A 440 -24.95 10.11 -2.83
C ALA A 440 -26.13 9.76 -3.74
N ILE A 441 -26.39 10.64 -4.72
CA ILE A 441 -27.23 10.39 -5.88
C ILE A 441 -26.42 10.66 -7.13
N LEU A 442 -26.46 9.75 -8.09
CA LEU A 442 -25.90 9.94 -9.42
C LEU A 442 -27.02 9.87 -10.46
N VAL A 443 -27.07 10.87 -11.34
CA VAL A 443 -27.90 10.87 -12.55
C VAL A 443 -27.01 10.54 -13.75
N ALA A 444 -27.44 9.59 -14.57
CA ALA A 444 -26.69 9.14 -15.74
C ALA A 444 -27.59 9.05 -16.98
N LYS A 445 -26.93 9.09 -18.14
CA LYS A 445 -27.51 8.84 -19.45
C LYS A 445 -26.46 8.34 -20.42
N ASP A 446 -26.81 7.35 -21.23
CA ASP A 446 -25.94 6.75 -22.23
C ASP A 446 -24.57 6.34 -21.65
N GLN A 447 -24.52 5.74 -20.46
CA GLN A 447 -23.31 5.36 -19.71
C GLN A 447 -22.35 6.54 -19.44
N ALA A 448 -22.90 7.74 -19.19
CA ALA A 448 -22.17 8.90 -18.69
C ALA A 448 -22.85 9.47 -17.44
N GLY A 449 -22.06 9.76 -16.40
CA GLY A 449 -22.54 10.33 -15.13
C GLY A 449 -22.69 11.84 -15.22
N ILE A 450 -23.84 12.30 -15.68
CA ILE A 450 -24.09 13.69 -16.03
C ILE A 450 -24.47 14.60 -14.87
N GLY A 451 -24.89 14.01 -13.73
CA GLY A 451 -25.23 14.77 -12.54
C GLY A 451 -24.93 14.03 -11.26
N MET A 452 -24.30 14.70 -10.29
CA MET A 452 -23.87 14.09 -9.04
C MET A 452 -24.18 14.98 -7.85
N GLY A 453 -24.82 14.40 -6.84
CA GLY A 453 -25.07 15.01 -5.54
C GLY A 453 -24.31 14.27 -4.44
N PRO A 454 -23.02 14.60 -4.19
CA PRO A 454 -22.19 13.90 -3.24
C PRO A 454 -22.26 14.50 -1.84
N GLY A 455 -22.12 13.67 -0.78
CA GLY A 455 -21.81 14.10 0.58
C GLY A 455 -22.88 14.94 1.25
N GLN A 456 -24.15 14.77 0.89
CA GLN A 456 -25.22 15.57 1.49
C GLN A 456 -25.73 14.97 2.81
N PRO A 457 -26.02 15.82 3.84
CA PRO A 457 -26.56 15.35 5.10
C PRO A 457 -27.91 14.65 4.95
N ASN A 458 -28.71 15.04 3.98
CA ASN A 458 -29.96 14.36 3.63
C ASN A 458 -29.98 13.95 2.16
N ARG A 459 -30.79 12.95 1.84
CA ARG A 459 -30.79 12.33 0.52
C ARG A 459 -31.55 13.12 -0.52
N VAL A 460 -32.57 13.86 -0.13
CA VAL A 460 -33.36 14.68 -1.06
C VAL A 460 -32.56 15.86 -1.59
N ASP A 461 -31.67 16.45 -0.77
CA ASP A 461 -30.74 17.48 -1.25
C ASP A 461 -29.69 16.89 -2.21
N ALA A 462 -29.27 15.64 -1.98
CA ALA A 462 -28.39 14.94 -2.92
C ALA A 462 -29.11 14.71 -4.26
N ALA A 463 -30.38 14.33 -4.25
CA ALA A 463 -31.19 14.14 -5.46
C ALA A 463 -31.36 15.47 -6.21
N LEU A 464 -31.73 16.53 -5.52
CA LEU A 464 -31.89 17.86 -6.13
C LEU A 464 -30.60 18.35 -6.77
N LEU A 465 -29.49 18.28 -6.04
CA LEU A 465 -28.18 18.71 -6.56
C LEU A 465 -27.74 17.88 -7.77
N ALA A 466 -28.00 16.56 -7.76
CA ALA A 466 -27.70 15.70 -8.89
C ALA A 466 -28.53 16.09 -10.13
N CYS A 467 -29.81 16.37 -9.95
CA CYS A 467 -30.72 16.76 -11.01
C CYS A 467 -30.33 18.13 -11.61
N GLU A 468 -30.06 19.15 -10.80
CA GLU A 468 -29.64 20.48 -11.27
C GLU A 468 -28.35 20.39 -12.10
N ARG A 469 -27.40 19.57 -11.65
CA ARG A 469 -26.14 19.32 -12.40
C ARG A 469 -26.38 18.57 -13.70
N ALA A 470 -27.30 17.60 -13.70
CA ALA A 470 -27.66 16.84 -14.88
C ALA A 470 -28.31 17.74 -15.94
N GLU A 471 -29.24 18.61 -15.55
CA GLU A 471 -29.84 19.59 -16.46
C GLU A 471 -28.80 20.51 -17.08
N ALA A 472 -27.89 21.07 -16.27
CA ALA A 472 -26.79 21.90 -16.75
C ALA A 472 -25.83 21.16 -17.68
N ALA A 473 -25.59 19.87 -17.44
CA ALA A 473 -24.79 19.03 -18.33
C ALA A 473 -25.51 18.74 -19.65
N CYS A 474 -26.80 18.39 -19.61
CA CYS A 474 -27.60 18.19 -20.81
C CYS A 474 -27.63 19.44 -21.70
N GLU A 475 -27.80 20.62 -21.11
CA GLU A 475 -27.77 21.89 -21.83
C GLU A 475 -26.40 22.11 -22.51
N ARG A 476 -25.28 21.89 -21.78
CA ARG A 476 -23.92 22.02 -22.34
C ARG A 476 -23.65 21.04 -23.46
N MET A 477 -24.11 19.81 -23.30
CA MET A 477 -23.89 18.73 -24.28
C MET A 477 -24.86 18.79 -25.45
N GLY A 478 -25.90 19.61 -25.37
CA GLY A 478 -26.96 19.68 -26.38
C GLY A 478 -27.79 18.41 -26.49
N ILE A 479 -27.96 17.68 -25.39
CA ILE A 479 -28.74 16.45 -25.31
C ILE A 479 -30.06 16.67 -24.56
N ASP A 480 -31.04 15.82 -24.84
CA ASP A 480 -32.35 15.86 -24.15
C ASP A 480 -32.21 15.43 -22.67
N SER A 481 -32.82 16.19 -21.77
CA SER A 481 -32.92 15.87 -20.33
C SER A 481 -34.06 14.90 -20.00
N LYS A 482 -34.47 14.07 -20.95
CA LYS A 482 -35.44 12.98 -20.76
C LYS A 482 -34.76 11.63 -20.77
N ASN A 483 -35.48 10.63 -20.26
CA ASN A 483 -35.01 9.27 -20.15
C ASN A 483 -33.68 9.16 -19.38
N LEU A 484 -33.56 9.95 -18.31
CA LEU A 484 -32.45 9.89 -17.40
C LEU A 484 -32.63 8.71 -16.44
N VAL A 485 -31.52 8.15 -15.96
CA VAL A 485 -31.56 7.18 -14.86
C VAL A 485 -30.88 7.75 -13.62
N ALA A 486 -31.29 7.26 -12.44
CA ALA A 486 -30.68 7.68 -11.18
C ALA A 486 -30.28 6.47 -10.33
N ALA A 487 -29.10 6.56 -9.68
CA ALA A 487 -28.62 5.61 -8.69
C ALA A 487 -28.53 6.30 -7.32
N SER A 488 -28.90 5.56 -6.27
CA SER A 488 -28.77 5.99 -4.88
C SER A 488 -27.94 4.99 -4.07
N ASP A 489 -26.94 5.46 -3.35
CA ASP A 489 -26.04 4.63 -2.53
C ASP A 489 -26.74 3.90 -1.35
N ALA A 490 -27.98 4.32 -0.98
CA ALA A 490 -28.84 3.67 0.01
C ALA A 490 -30.32 3.84 -0.32
N PHE A 491 -31.19 3.20 0.46
CA PHE A 491 -32.63 3.24 0.25
C PHE A 491 -33.24 4.64 0.41
N PHE A 492 -34.36 4.88 -0.24
CA PHE A 492 -35.15 6.08 -0.05
C PHE A 492 -36.00 5.99 1.23
N PRO A 493 -35.81 6.90 2.20
CA PRO A 493 -36.60 6.87 3.43
C PRO A 493 -38.06 7.32 3.23
N PHE A 494 -38.30 8.11 2.18
CA PHE A 494 -39.61 8.70 1.84
C PHE A 494 -39.72 8.84 0.32
N ARG A 495 -40.98 9.05 -0.16
CA ARG A 495 -41.27 9.22 -1.58
C ARG A 495 -40.69 10.51 -2.21
N ASP A 496 -40.33 11.50 -1.38
CA ASP A 496 -39.81 12.82 -1.81
C ASP A 496 -38.63 12.75 -2.76
N ASN A 497 -37.78 11.74 -2.62
CA ASN A 497 -36.68 11.49 -3.55
C ASN A 497 -37.19 11.09 -4.95
N VAL A 498 -38.22 10.24 -5.00
CA VAL A 498 -38.86 9.84 -6.26
C VAL A 498 -39.55 11.04 -6.90
N ASP A 499 -40.30 11.83 -6.10
CA ASP A 499 -40.96 13.04 -6.58
C ASP A 499 -39.97 14.05 -7.19
N THR A 500 -38.79 14.25 -6.54
CA THR A 500 -37.73 15.12 -7.02
C THR A 500 -37.14 14.59 -8.33
N LEU A 501 -36.76 13.31 -8.41
CA LEU A 501 -36.20 12.70 -9.59
C LEU A 501 -37.17 12.70 -10.79
N ALA A 502 -38.46 12.40 -10.53
CA ALA A 502 -39.51 12.43 -11.52
C ALA A 502 -39.67 13.82 -12.17
N ALA A 503 -39.65 14.87 -11.35
CA ALA A 503 -39.80 16.26 -11.81
C ALA A 503 -38.66 16.68 -12.77
N HIS A 504 -37.51 16.01 -12.72
CA HIS A 504 -36.32 16.31 -13.53
C HIS A 504 -36.05 15.27 -14.64
N GLY A 505 -37.07 14.50 -15.04
CA GLY A 505 -36.98 13.65 -16.24
C GLY A 505 -36.33 12.28 -16.03
N VAL A 506 -36.14 11.84 -14.78
CA VAL A 506 -35.66 10.48 -14.48
C VAL A 506 -36.79 9.49 -14.75
N THR A 507 -36.49 8.44 -15.52
CA THR A 507 -37.45 7.39 -15.90
C THR A 507 -37.11 6.02 -15.31
N ALA A 508 -35.91 5.84 -14.79
CA ALA A 508 -35.53 4.60 -14.09
C ALA A 508 -34.62 4.90 -12.88
N ILE A 509 -34.79 4.14 -11.82
CA ILE A 509 -34.08 4.32 -10.54
C ILE A 509 -33.51 2.98 -10.09
N ILE A 510 -32.25 2.98 -9.58
CA ILE A 510 -31.62 1.86 -8.89
C ILE A 510 -31.25 2.27 -7.47
N GLN A 511 -31.61 1.45 -6.50
CA GLN A 511 -31.31 1.64 -5.08
C GLN A 511 -31.36 0.28 -4.34
N PRO A 512 -30.81 0.18 -3.11
CA PRO A 512 -30.77 -1.12 -2.42
C PRO A 512 -32.13 -1.65 -1.92
N GLY A 513 -33.13 -0.82 -1.69
CA GLY A 513 -34.34 -1.22 -0.94
C GLY A 513 -34.04 -1.40 0.55
N GLY A 514 -35.04 -1.90 1.31
CA GLY A 514 -34.92 -2.19 2.74
C GLY A 514 -35.42 -1.08 3.67
N SER A 515 -36.10 -0.06 3.14
CA SER A 515 -36.83 0.92 3.94
C SER A 515 -38.19 0.33 4.44
N VAL A 516 -38.58 0.69 5.62
CA VAL A 516 -39.97 0.39 6.10
C VAL A 516 -41.07 1.08 5.28
N ARG A 517 -40.66 1.98 4.37
CA ARG A 517 -41.55 2.75 3.47
C ARG A 517 -41.26 2.51 1.99
N ASP A 518 -40.65 1.38 1.65
CA ASP A 518 -40.38 1.03 0.25
C ASP A 518 -41.66 1.05 -0.58
N ASP A 519 -42.81 0.61 -0.01
CA ASP A 519 -44.12 0.65 -0.66
C ASP A 519 -44.53 2.07 -1.11
N GLU A 520 -44.20 3.12 -0.33
CA GLU A 520 -44.49 4.51 -0.70
C GLU A 520 -43.64 4.96 -1.90
N SER A 521 -42.35 4.56 -1.95
CA SER A 521 -41.44 4.86 -3.04
C SER A 521 -41.81 4.10 -4.32
N ILE A 522 -42.16 2.82 -4.20
CA ILE A 522 -42.62 1.98 -5.32
C ILE A 522 -43.95 2.55 -5.88
N ALA A 523 -44.90 2.91 -5.01
CA ALA A 523 -46.16 3.51 -5.44
C ALA A 523 -45.98 4.85 -6.16
N ALA A 524 -45.03 5.69 -5.70
CA ALA A 524 -44.70 6.93 -6.37
C ALA A 524 -44.06 6.67 -7.77
N CYS A 525 -43.17 5.69 -7.88
CA CYS A 525 -42.61 5.28 -9.18
C CYS A 525 -43.71 4.79 -10.14
N ASP A 526 -44.65 3.97 -9.65
CA ASP A 526 -45.78 3.51 -10.45
C ASP A 526 -46.69 4.65 -10.90
N GLU A 527 -46.89 5.67 -10.04
CA GLU A 527 -47.67 6.87 -10.34
C GLU A 527 -47.07 7.69 -11.48
N TYR A 528 -45.73 7.84 -11.48
CA TYR A 528 -44.98 8.57 -12.51
C TYR A 528 -44.58 7.71 -13.71
N GLY A 529 -44.83 6.40 -13.70
CA GLY A 529 -44.40 5.47 -14.75
C GLY A 529 -42.86 5.26 -14.78
N ILE A 530 -42.20 5.38 -13.62
CA ILE A 530 -40.75 5.15 -13.45
C ILE A 530 -40.52 3.67 -13.15
N ALA A 531 -39.48 3.08 -13.74
CA ALA A 531 -38.98 1.75 -13.34
C ALA A 531 -38.09 1.86 -12.10
N MET A 532 -38.25 0.98 -11.13
CA MET A 532 -37.40 0.91 -9.96
C MET A 532 -36.79 -0.48 -9.81
N VAL A 533 -35.49 -0.52 -9.54
CA VAL A 533 -34.71 -1.75 -9.37
C VAL A 533 -34.09 -1.75 -7.98
N PHE A 534 -34.22 -2.87 -7.26
CA PHE A 534 -33.56 -3.10 -5.97
C PHE A 534 -32.34 -3.99 -6.14
N THR A 535 -31.22 -3.61 -5.49
CA THR A 535 -29.97 -4.38 -5.47
C THR A 535 -29.81 -5.24 -4.23
N GLY A 536 -30.56 -4.93 -3.15
CA GLY A 536 -30.43 -5.59 -1.85
C GLY A 536 -29.16 -5.23 -1.06
N LYS A 537 -28.27 -4.42 -1.62
CA LYS A 537 -27.00 -4.02 -1.00
C LYS A 537 -26.80 -2.51 -1.11
N ARG A 538 -26.33 -1.87 -0.03
CA ARG A 538 -26.00 -0.45 -0.02
C ARG A 538 -24.48 -0.24 -0.14
N HIS A 539 -24.07 0.92 -0.65
CA HIS A 539 -22.68 1.29 -0.85
C HIS A 539 -22.34 2.64 -0.18
N PHE A 540 -22.37 2.69 1.14
CA PHE A 540 -21.94 3.89 1.84
C PHE A 540 -20.43 4.08 1.75
N ARG A 541 -20.03 5.32 1.46
CA ARG A 541 -18.63 5.76 1.45
C ARG A 541 -18.49 7.09 2.20
N HIS A 542 -17.76 7.09 3.31
CA HIS A 542 -17.53 8.28 4.14
C HIS A 542 -16.12 8.84 4.01
#